data_9f8a1b72aa6907fb33d7c5cba1724393
#
_entry.id   9f8a1b72aa6907fb33d7c5cba1724393
#
_cell.length_a   1.000
_cell.length_b   1.000
_cell.length_c   1.000
_cell.angle_alpha   90.00
_cell.angle_beta   90.00
_cell.angle_gamma   90.00
#
_symmetry.space_group_name_H-M   'P 1'
#
loop_
_entity.id
_entity.type
_entity.pdbx_description
1 polymer ?
#
loop_
_entity_poly.entity_id
_entity_poly.type
_entity_poly.pdbx_seq_one_letter_code
_entity_poly.pdbx_strand_id
1 'polypeptide(L)'
;MTLLNYWHFVVFFIIALLFILGAVLSLKQEGQKMKLSMLFSVSLITLFLAIFSIFIVDKYTKKVELYKLENKRLLSLEKIVYTGIVKNEGSHTIGKVTFEIKLVNQGHATGNVKGGNYFKASGFFDFFTEGYNISSRPQSITKEFVVARNLRPGQAESFRVYFDYPPYFRNTSQFAKVYGH
;
A
#
# COMPACT_ATOMS: atom_id res chain seq x y z
N MET A 1 -6.26 -11.09 2.67
CA MET A 1 -6.85 -11.49 1.37
C MET A 1 -7.72 -10.35 0.89
N THR A 2 -7.57 -9.93 -0.34
CA THR A 2 -8.44 -8.92 -0.96
C THR A 2 -9.77 -9.59 -1.31
N LEU A 3 -10.89 -9.04 -0.84
CA LEU A 3 -12.21 -9.51 -1.23
C LEU A 3 -12.53 -8.96 -2.63
N LEU A 4 -12.78 -9.87 -3.58
CA LEU A 4 -13.17 -9.51 -4.93
C LEU A 4 -14.61 -8.96 -4.93
N ASN A 5 -14.81 -7.79 -5.51
CA ASN A 5 -16.09 -7.14 -5.66
C ASN A 5 -16.69 -7.46 -7.05
N TYR A 6 -17.99 -7.20 -7.24
CA TYR A 6 -18.64 -7.33 -8.54
C TYR A 6 -17.88 -6.60 -9.67
N TRP A 7 -17.33 -5.43 -9.39
CA TRP A 7 -16.54 -4.65 -10.35
C TRP A 7 -15.29 -5.36 -10.87
N HIS A 8 -14.65 -6.20 -10.06
CA HIS A 8 -13.54 -7.02 -10.54
C HIS A 8 -13.98 -7.99 -11.64
N PHE A 9 -15.14 -8.63 -11.47
CA PHE A 9 -15.67 -9.56 -12.48
C PHE A 9 -16.03 -8.84 -13.78
N VAL A 10 -16.60 -7.63 -13.71
CA VAL A 10 -16.91 -6.82 -14.90
C VAL A 10 -15.61 -6.47 -15.65
N VAL A 11 -14.58 -6.00 -14.93
CA VAL A 11 -13.31 -5.65 -15.57
C VAL A 11 -12.61 -6.88 -16.13
N PHE A 12 -12.59 -7.99 -15.42
CA PHE A 12 -12.01 -9.24 -15.92
C PHE A 12 -12.74 -9.75 -17.16
N PHE A 13 -14.05 -9.59 -17.22
CA PHE A 13 -14.83 -9.95 -18.43
C PHE A 13 -14.40 -9.09 -19.63
N ILE A 14 -14.22 -7.79 -19.45
CA ILE A 14 -13.73 -6.90 -20.51
C ILE A 14 -12.31 -7.29 -20.95
N ILE A 15 -11.42 -7.60 -20.01
CA ILE A 15 -10.06 -8.04 -20.31
C ILE A 15 -10.06 -9.36 -21.07
N ALA A 16 -10.95 -10.30 -20.72
CA ALA A 16 -11.09 -11.57 -21.42
C ALA A 16 -11.58 -11.36 -22.86
N LEU A 17 -12.51 -10.45 -23.10
CA LEU A 17 -12.95 -10.10 -24.46
C LEU A 17 -11.79 -9.50 -25.27
N LEU A 18 -11.00 -8.60 -24.70
CA LEU A 18 -9.82 -8.03 -25.35
C LEU A 18 -8.78 -9.11 -25.69
N PHE A 19 -8.56 -10.05 -24.78
CA PHE A 19 -7.68 -11.19 -25.00
C PHE A 19 -8.15 -12.06 -26.19
N ILE A 20 -9.43 -12.42 -26.22
CA ILE A 20 -10.01 -13.23 -27.31
C ILE A 20 -9.84 -12.50 -28.65
N LEU A 21 -10.16 -11.20 -28.69
CA LEU A 21 -10.02 -10.38 -29.88
C LEU A 21 -8.55 -10.33 -30.37
N GLY A 22 -7.62 -10.09 -29.47
CA GLY A 22 -6.18 -10.08 -29.76
C GLY A 22 -5.66 -11.45 -30.23
N ALA A 23 -6.14 -12.53 -29.60
CA ALA A 23 -5.79 -13.90 -30.00
C ALA A 23 -6.31 -14.22 -31.42
N VAL A 24 -7.55 -13.87 -31.73
CA VAL A 24 -8.13 -14.06 -33.07
C VAL A 24 -7.33 -13.28 -34.12
N LEU A 25 -6.97 -12.03 -33.85
CA LEU A 25 -6.16 -11.23 -34.74
C LEU A 25 -4.74 -11.82 -34.93
N SER A 26 -4.15 -12.33 -33.88
CA SER A 26 -2.85 -12.99 -33.90
C SER A 26 -2.89 -14.27 -34.77
N LEU A 27 -3.94 -15.06 -34.68
CA LEU A 27 -4.10 -16.30 -35.45
C LEU A 27 -4.34 -16.07 -36.94
N LYS A 28 -4.86 -14.88 -37.33
CA LYS A 28 -5.08 -14.50 -38.73
C LYS A 28 -3.80 -14.08 -39.47
N GLN A 29 -2.70 -13.84 -38.75
CA GLN A 29 -1.42 -13.45 -39.36
C GLN A 29 -0.84 -14.61 -40.19
N GLU A 30 -0.08 -14.25 -41.22
CA GLU A 30 0.68 -15.21 -42.01
C GLU A 30 2.06 -15.46 -41.36
N GLY A 31 2.47 -16.74 -41.25
CA GLY A 31 3.73 -17.14 -40.65
C GLY A 31 3.67 -17.55 -39.20
N GLN A 32 4.09 -18.78 -38.88
CA GLN A 32 4.02 -19.38 -37.54
C GLN A 32 4.78 -18.60 -36.47
N LYS A 33 5.98 -18.06 -36.83
CA LYS A 33 6.81 -17.28 -35.91
C LYS A 33 6.12 -15.97 -35.50
N MET A 34 5.46 -15.29 -36.46
CA MET A 34 4.71 -14.07 -36.17
C MET A 34 3.47 -14.34 -35.33
N LYS A 35 2.71 -15.39 -35.61
CA LYS A 35 1.56 -15.81 -34.80
C LYS A 35 1.96 -16.01 -33.33
N LEU A 36 3.03 -16.78 -33.10
CA LEU A 36 3.48 -17.08 -31.75
C LEU A 36 3.96 -15.84 -31.00
N SER A 37 4.75 -14.98 -31.66
CA SER A 37 5.23 -13.73 -31.07
C SER A 37 4.09 -12.78 -30.72
N MET A 38 3.11 -12.60 -31.62
CA MET A 38 1.93 -11.76 -31.35
C MET A 38 1.06 -12.33 -30.24
N LEU A 39 0.83 -13.65 -30.23
CA LEU A 39 0.05 -14.30 -29.19
C LEU A 39 0.71 -14.14 -27.82
N PHE A 40 2.04 -14.30 -27.76
CA PHE A 40 2.81 -14.08 -26.54
C PHE A 40 2.70 -12.62 -26.05
N SER A 41 2.81 -11.64 -26.96
CA SER A 41 2.67 -10.22 -26.60
C SER A 41 1.27 -9.89 -26.09
N VAL A 42 0.24 -10.38 -26.76
CA VAL A 42 -1.17 -10.21 -26.31
C VAL A 42 -1.37 -10.82 -24.93
N SER A 43 -0.87 -12.04 -24.70
CA SER A 43 -0.96 -12.73 -23.41
C SER A 43 -0.24 -11.95 -22.29
N LEU A 44 0.94 -11.42 -22.57
CA LEU A 44 1.70 -10.64 -21.60
C LEU A 44 0.99 -9.33 -21.23
N ILE A 45 0.51 -8.60 -22.23
CA ILE A 45 -0.22 -7.33 -22.03
C ILE A 45 -1.49 -7.57 -21.21
N THR A 46 -2.29 -8.58 -21.56
CA THR A 46 -3.53 -8.88 -20.84
C THR A 46 -3.29 -9.37 -19.41
N LEU A 47 -2.18 -10.09 -19.17
CA LEU A 47 -1.77 -10.47 -17.82
C LEU A 47 -1.46 -9.23 -16.97
N PHE A 48 -0.69 -8.27 -17.50
CA PHE A 48 -0.42 -7.02 -16.80
C PHE A 48 -1.70 -6.23 -16.54
N LEU A 49 -2.58 -6.09 -17.53
CA LEU A 49 -3.87 -5.42 -17.34
C LEU A 49 -4.71 -6.09 -16.24
N ALA A 50 -4.73 -7.42 -16.18
CA ALA A 50 -5.46 -8.14 -15.13
C ALA A 50 -4.89 -7.85 -13.73
N ILE A 51 -3.56 -7.85 -13.58
CA ILE A 51 -2.90 -7.55 -12.31
C ILE A 51 -3.20 -6.10 -11.88
N PHE A 52 -2.97 -5.14 -12.78
CA PHE A 52 -3.20 -3.73 -12.46
C PHE A 52 -4.68 -3.41 -12.20
N SER A 53 -5.61 -4.11 -12.84
CA SER A 53 -7.05 -3.88 -12.64
C SER A 53 -7.49 -4.17 -11.21
N ILE A 54 -6.87 -5.16 -10.54
CA ILE A 54 -7.18 -5.47 -9.13
C ILE A 54 -6.85 -4.25 -8.25
N PHE A 55 -5.66 -3.68 -8.42
CA PHE A 55 -5.25 -2.50 -7.63
C PHE A 55 -6.12 -1.28 -7.89
N ILE A 56 -6.49 -1.05 -9.16
CA ILE A 56 -7.32 0.09 -9.55
C ILE A 56 -8.73 -0.07 -8.97
N VAL A 57 -9.36 -1.23 -9.16
CA VAL A 57 -10.71 -1.47 -8.66
C VAL A 57 -10.74 -1.40 -7.13
N ASP A 58 -9.77 -1.99 -6.44
CA ASP A 58 -9.67 -1.89 -4.98
C ASP A 58 -9.56 -0.44 -4.51
N LYS A 59 -8.73 0.37 -5.16
CA LYS A 59 -8.53 1.79 -4.83
C LYS A 59 -9.82 2.60 -4.94
N TYR A 60 -10.65 2.33 -5.94
CA TYR A 60 -11.88 3.11 -6.18
C TYR A 60 -13.11 2.56 -5.44
N THR A 61 -13.13 1.27 -5.09
CA THR A 61 -14.29 0.64 -4.45
C THR A 61 -14.17 0.50 -2.94
N LYS A 62 -12.94 0.45 -2.40
CA LYS A 62 -12.67 0.28 -0.96
C LYS A 62 -12.23 1.61 -0.37
N LYS A 63 -13.19 2.38 0.13
CA LYS A 63 -12.94 3.68 0.73
C LYS A 63 -12.96 3.57 2.26
N VAL A 64 -11.78 3.76 2.87
CA VAL A 64 -11.61 3.78 4.33
C VAL A 64 -11.20 5.17 4.77
N GLU A 65 -11.80 5.64 5.85
CA GLU A 65 -11.44 6.91 6.48
C GLU A 65 -11.01 6.72 7.94
N LEU A 66 -10.11 7.58 8.37
CA LEU A 66 -9.55 7.60 9.72
C LEU A 66 -10.16 8.76 10.51
N TYR A 67 -10.76 8.42 11.66
CA TYR A 67 -11.38 9.37 12.55
C TYR A 67 -10.70 9.35 13.92
N LYS A 68 -10.71 10.50 14.60
CA LYS A 68 -10.26 10.67 16.00
C LYS A 68 -8.90 10.05 16.28
N LEU A 69 -7.92 10.33 15.41
CA LEU A 69 -6.57 9.88 15.66
C LEU A 69 -5.94 10.65 16.80
N GLU A 70 -5.60 9.95 17.86
CA GLU A 70 -4.87 10.48 19.01
C GLU A 70 -3.55 9.73 19.18
N ASN A 71 -2.55 10.39 19.73
CA ASN A 71 -1.30 9.75 20.09
C ASN A 71 -0.86 10.14 21.50
N LYS A 72 -0.18 9.22 22.15
CA LYS A 72 0.40 9.44 23.49
C LYS A 72 1.77 8.79 23.56
N ARG A 73 2.78 9.61 23.88
CA ARG A 73 4.13 9.10 24.12
C ARG A 73 4.25 8.59 25.56
N LEU A 74 4.66 7.35 25.73
CA LEU A 74 4.94 6.70 26.99
C LEU A 74 6.45 6.76 27.26
N LEU A 75 6.88 7.82 27.95
CA LEU A 75 8.29 8.12 28.19
C LEU A 75 9.01 6.99 28.95
N SER A 76 8.35 6.41 29.94
CA SER A 76 8.90 5.32 30.77
C SER A 76 9.17 4.02 30.01
N LEU A 77 8.47 3.81 28.88
CA LEU A 77 8.57 2.59 28.06
C LEU A 77 9.25 2.85 26.71
N GLU A 78 9.66 4.08 26.42
CA GLU A 78 10.16 4.51 25.12
C GLU A 78 9.25 4.11 23.95
N LYS A 79 7.93 4.17 24.19
CA LYS A 79 6.91 3.80 23.19
C LYS A 79 5.98 4.95 22.88
N ILE A 80 5.41 4.90 21.69
CA ILE A 80 4.30 5.76 21.29
C ILE A 80 3.07 4.89 21.01
N VAL A 81 1.93 5.33 21.51
CA VAL A 81 0.62 4.69 21.31
C VAL A 81 -0.20 5.56 20.39
N TYR A 82 -0.83 4.95 19.41
CA TYR A 82 -1.85 5.56 18.58
C TYR A 82 -3.19 4.90 18.83
N THR A 83 -4.21 5.71 19.04
CA THR A 83 -5.61 5.28 19.12
C THR A 83 -6.40 6.02 18.07
N GLY A 84 -7.35 5.35 17.47
CA GLY A 84 -8.19 5.95 16.43
C GLY A 84 -9.37 5.06 16.09
N ILE A 85 -10.20 5.55 15.19
CA ILE A 85 -11.34 4.82 14.64
C ILE A 85 -11.20 4.78 13.14
N VAL A 86 -11.25 3.59 12.54
CA VAL A 86 -11.34 3.40 11.10
C VAL A 86 -12.79 3.10 10.73
N LYS A 87 -13.29 3.73 9.67
CA LYS A 87 -14.64 3.52 9.17
C LYS A 87 -14.62 3.21 7.69
N ASN A 88 -15.42 2.25 7.30
CA ASN A 88 -15.63 1.94 5.90
C ASN A 88 -16.71 2.88 5.33
N GLU A 89 -16.29 3.86 4.56
CA GLU A 89 -17.17 4.80 3.83
C GLU A 89 -17.51 4.30 2.40
N GLY A 90 -16.98 3.14 2.02
CA GLY A 90 -17.27 2.50 0.76
C GLY A 90 -18.55 1.67 0.79
N SER A 91 -18.96 1.18 -0.38
CA SER A 91 -20.15 0.32 -0.57
C SER A 91 -19.85 -1.18 -0.45
N HIS A 92 -18.59 -1.57 -0.29
CA HIS A 92 -18.15 -2.96 -0.28
C HIS A 92 -17.40 -3.31 0.99
N THR A 93 -17.49 -4.56 1.42
CA THR A 93 -16.74 -5.03 2.58
C THR A 93 -15.23 -5.00 2.31
N ILE A 94 -14.47 -4.47 3.25
CA ILE A 94 -13.02 -4.38 3.19
C ILE A 94 -12.43 -5.56 3.97
N GLY A 95 -11.66 -6.41 3.30
CA GLY A 95 -11.10 -7.62 3.89
C GLY A 95 -10.04 -7.32 4.95
N LYS A 96 -9.21 -6.30 4.71
CA LYS A 96 -8.10 -5.90 5.58
C LYS A 96 -7.93 -4.39 5.56
N VAL A 97 -7.87 -3.76 6.73
CA VAL A 97 -7.53 -2.34 6.87
C VAL A 97 -6.14 -2.22 7.48
N THR A 98 -5.26 -1.52 6.79
CA THR A 98 -3.89 -1.26 7.23
C THR A 98 -3.75 0.22 7.62
N PHE A 99 -3.28 0.47 8.83
CA PHE A 99 -2.88 1.78 9.32
C PHE A 99 -1.37 1.94 9.16
N GLU A 100 -0.96 2.93 8.38
CA GLU A 100 0.42 3.32 8.18
C GLU A 100 0.71 4.60 8.96
N ILE A 101 1.76 4.61 9.73
CA ILE A 101 2.25 5.78 10.43
C ILE A 101 3.73 6.02 10.09
N LYS A 102 4.01 7.22 9.59
CA LYS A 102 5.38 7.68 9.33
C LYS A 102 5.73 8.79 10.32
N LEU A 103 6.77 8.57 11.11
CA LEU A 103 7.39 9.57 11.97
C LEU A 103 8.62 10.14 11.27
N VAL A 104 8.73 11.45 11.22
CA VAL A 104 9.90 12.16 10.70
C VAL A 104 10.47 13.04 11.82
N ASN A 105 11.72 12.83 12.18
CA ASN A 105 12.42 13.65 13.16
C ASN A 105 12.75 15.01 12.57
N GLN A 106 12.17 16.07 13.14
CA GLN A 106 12.46 17.47 12.79
C GLN A 106 13.64 18.05 13.55
N GLY A 107 14.51 17.19 14.13
CA GLY A 107 15.69 17.65 14.87
C GLY A 107 16.42 18.77 14.14
N HIS A 108 16.91 19.75 14.87
CA HIS A 108 17.62 20.91 14.32
C HIS A 108 18.63 20.47 13.27
N ALA A 109 18.40 20.91 12.03
CA ALA A 109 19.30 20.72 10.90
C ALA A 109 20.58 21.54 11.14
N THR A 110 21.42 21.12 12.06
CA THR A 110 22.78 21.62 12.14
C THR A 110 23.66 20.75 11.24
N GLY A 111 23.76 21.19 10.01
CA GLY A 111 25.00 21.15 9.25
C GLY A 111 25.41 19.86 8.54
N ASN A 112 24.90 18.65 8.76
CA ASN A 112 25.39 17.44 8.06
C ASN A 112 24.37 16.32 7.85
N VAL A 113 23.12 16.63 7.64
CA VAL A 113 22.11 15.62 7.32
C VAL A 113 22.07 15.43 5.80
N LYS A 114 22.63 14.33 5.31
CA LYS A 114 22.50 13.94 3.89
C LYS A 114 21.03 13.65 3.59
N GLY A 115 20.51 14.19 2.47
CA GLY A 115 19.12 14.03 2.03
C GLY A 115 18.61 12.58 1.99
N GLY A 116 19.49 11.60 1.74
CA GLY A 116 19.17 10.17 1.81
C GLY A 116 18.73 9.64 3.18
N ASN A 117 19.00 10.37 4.27
CA ASN A 117 18.56 9.94 5.61
C ASN A 117 17.07 10.20 5.87
N TYR A 118 16.39 10.98 5.03
CA TYR A 118 14.95 11.27 5.13
C TYR A 118 14.07 10.31 4.33
N PHE A 119 14.67 9.65 3.34
CA PHE A 119 13.96 8.72 2.46
C PHE A 119 14.50 7.31 2.66
N LYS A 120 14.01 6.63 3.70
CA LYS A 120 14.07 5.17 3.72
C LYS A 120 12.87 4.66 2.93
N ALA A 121 13.11 4.09 1.75
CA ALA A 121 12.07 3.42 1.00
C ALA A 121 11.57 2.24 1.84
N SER A 122 10.32 2.25 2.28
CA SER A 122 9.67 1.09 2.87
C SER A 122 9.03 0.31 1.73
N GLY A 123 9.65 -0.77 1.29
CA GLY A 123 9.12 -1.58 0.21
C GLY A 123 10.06 -2.71 -0.20
N PHE A 124 9.66 -3.45 -1.22
CA PHE A 124 10.38 -4.59 -1.78
C PHE A 124 11.86 -4.28 -2.13
N PHE A 125 12.21 -3.01 -2.40
CA PHE A 125 13.56 -2.56 -2.68
C PHE A 125 14.44 -2.33 -1.45
N ASP A 126 13.90 -2.39 -0.24
CA ASP A 126 14.68 -2.20 1.01
C ASP A 126 15.75 -3.29 1.17
N PHE A 127 15.47 -4.50 0.69
CA PHE A 127 16.40 -5.62 0.67
C PHE A 127 17.68 -5.33 -0.14
N PHE A 128 17.59 -4.53 -1.18
CA PHE A 128 18.74 -4.18 -2.04
C PHE A 128 19.52 -2.95 -1.56
N THR A 129 18.92 -2.13 -0.68
CA THR A 129 19.53 -0.87 -0.21
C THR A 129 20.10 -0.95 1.22
N GLU A 130 19.79 -1.98 1.97
CA GLU A 130 20.23 -2.16 3.37
C GLU A 130 21.75 -2.28 3.55
N GLY A 131 22.49 -2.54 2.48
CA GLY A 131 23.97 -2.73 2.52
C GLY A 131 24.81 -1.47 2.65
N TYR A 132 24.25 -0.26 2.51
CA TYR A 132 25.08 0.94 2.34
C TYR A 132 25.14 1.94 3.50
N ASN A 133 24.35 1.81 4.58
CA ASN A 133 24.36 2.80 5.66
C ASN A 133 24.11 2.23 7.08
N ILE A 134 25.00 1.38 7.55
CA ILE A 134 24.96 0.82 8.93
C ILE A 134 25.23 1.89 10.02
N SER A 135 25.68 3.09 9.66
CA SER A 135 26.17 4.08 10.64
C SER A 135 25.28 5.30 10.84
N SER A 136 24.19 5.48 10.10
CA SER A 136 23.34 6.67 10.24
C SER A 136 22.02 6.31 10.96
N ARG A 137 21.74 6.99 12.07
CA ARG A 137 20.44 6.89 12.76
C ARG A 137 19.33 7.34 11.82
N PRO A 138 18.33 6.50 11.51
CA PRO A 138 17.28 6.85 10.57
C PRO A 138 16.49 8.06 11.09
N GLN A 139 16.30 9.07 10.24
CA GLN A 139 15.54 10.27 10.58
C GLN A 139 14.03 10.11 10.30
N SER A 140 13.62 9.00 9.73
CA SER A 140 12.21 8.64 9.55
C SER A 140 11.98 7.16 9.84
N ILE A 141 10.83 6.87 10.43
CA ILE A 141 10.37 5.50 10.69
C ILE A 141 8.95 5.37 10.15
N THR A 142 8.73 4.35 9.33
CA THR A 142 7.40 3.96 8.87
C THR A 142 7.02 2.64 9.52
N LYS A 143 5.82 2.56 10.06
CA LYS A 143 5.24 1.34 10.62
C LYS A 143 3.85 1.11 10.08
N GLU A 144 3.53 -0.14 9.78
CA GLU A 144 2.24 -0.59 9.27
C GLU A 144 1.61 -1.57 10.25
N PHE A 145 0.33 -1.40 10.51
CA PHE A 145 -0.45 -2.25 11.42
C PHE A 145 -1.77 -2.64 10.76
N VAL A 146 -2.15 -3.90 10.88
CA VAL A 146 -3.50 -4.34 10.52
C VAL A 146 -4.42 -3.99 11.67
N VAL A 147 -5.34 -3.05 11.44
CA VAL A 147 -6.18 -2.46 12.48
C VAL A 147 -7.63 -2.93 12.44
N ALA A 148 -8.10 -3.43 11.28
CA ALA A 148 -9.41 -4.04 11.16
C ALA A 148 -9.42 -5.13 10.10
N ARG A 149 -10.37 -6.07 10.22
CA ARG A 149 -10.61 -7.13 9.22
C ARG A 149 -12.10 -7.27 8.96
N ASN A 150 -12.46 -7.58 7.71
CA ASN A 150 -13.85 -7.80 7.27
C ASN A 150 -14.79 -6.63 7.65
N LEU A 151 -14.30 -5.39 7.46
CA LEU A 151 -15.04 -4.18 7.82
C LEU A 151 -16.17 -3.95 6.83
N ARG A 152 -17.42 -4.08 7.29
CA ARG A 152 -18.62 -3.92 6.44
C ARG A 152 -18.86 -2.44 6.08
N PRO A 153 -19.61 -2.16 4.98
CA PRO A 153 -20.02 -0.80 4.65
C PRO A 153 -20.67 -0.08 5.84
N GLY A 154 -20.23 1.14 6.11
CA GLY A 154 -20.71 1.96 7.24
C GLY A 154 -20.20 1.53 8.62
N GLN A 155 -19.56 0.38 8.76
CA GLN A 155 -19.03 -0.09 10.04
C GLN A 155 -17.78 0.72 10.43
N ALA A 156 -17.67 1.00 11.73
CA ALA A 156 -16.49 1.61 12.33
C ALA A 156 -15.86 0.67 13.35
N GLU A 157 -14.54 0.66 13.44
CA GLU A 157 -13.77 -0.13 14.39
C GLU A 157 -12.71 0.73 15.05
N SER A 158 -12.62 0.68 16.39
CA SER A 158 -11.58 1.37 17.13
C SER A 158 -10.32 0.52 17.19
N PHE A 159 -9.17 1.15 17.06
CA PHE A 159 -7.90 0.47 17.17
C PHE A 159 -6.95 1.15 18.15
N ARG A 160 -6.02 0.38 18.66
CA ARG A 160 -4.91 0.83 19.47
C ARG A 160 -3.64 0.10 19.04
N VAL A 161 -2.64 0.85 18.60
CA VAL A 161 -1.34 0.31 18.18
C VAL A 161 -0.23 1.03 18.93
N TYR A 162 0.87 0.34 19.16
CA TYR A 162 2.05 0.90 19.82
C TYR A 162 3.31 0.36 19.17
N PHE A 163 4.35 1.17 19.17
CA PHE A 163 5.68 0.78 18.71
C PHE A 163 6.76 1.61 19.42
N ASP A 164 8.00 1.16 19.29
CA ASP A 164 9.12 1.79 19.95
C ASP A 164 9.41 3.17 19.35
N TYR A 165 9.51 4.17 20.21
CA TYR A 165 9.81 5.53 19.83
C TYR A 165 11.32 5.76 20.01
N PRO A 166 12.05 6.13 18.94
CA PRO A 166 13.49 6.32 19.05
C PRO A 166 13.84 7.42 20.05
N PRO A 167 14.74 7.15 21.03
CA PRO A 167 15.07 8.12 22.08
C PRO A 167 15.75 9.38 21.55
N TYR A 168 16.35 9.31 20.35
CA TYR A 168 16.98 10.44 19.68
C TYR A 168 16.01 11.32 18.89
N PHE A 169 14.74 10.94 18.77
CA PHE A 169 13.70 11.78 18.16
C PHE A 169 13.25 12.83 19.18
N ARG A 170 13.47 14.11 18.86
CA ARG A 170 13.06 15.23 19.73
C ARG A 170 11.73 15.81 19.30
N ASN A 171 11.69 16.42 18.12
CA ASN A 171 10.46 16.95 17.50
C ASN A 171 10.10 16.07 16.30
N THR A 172 8.87 15.58 16.24
CA THR A 172 8.43 14.69 15.18
C THR A 172 7.23 15.23 14.44
N SER A 173 7.33 15.22 13.10
CA SER A 173 6.16 15.28 12.24
C SER A 173 5.60 13.88 12.07
N GLN A 174 4.27 13.78 12.04
CA GLN A 174 3.54 12.53 11.99
C GLN A 174 2.64 12.53 10.76
N PHE A 175 2.75 11.50 9.94
CA PHE A 175 1.92 11.30 8.75
C PHE A 175 1.23 9.97 8.90
N ALA A 176 -0.10 10.02 9.07
CA ALA A 176 -0.94 8.84 9.21
C ALA A 176 -1.77 8.62 7.95
N LYS A 177 -1.84 7.37 7.50
CA LYS A 177 -2.67 6.94 6.37
C LYS A 177 -3.36 5.63 6.69
N VAL A 178 -4.50 5.38 6.05
CA VAL A 178 -5.21 4.10 6.11
C VAL A 178 -5.47 3.59 4.70
N TYR A 179 -5.33 2.29 4.53
CA TYR A 179 -5.55 1.60 3.26
C TYR A 179 -6.51 0.44 3.47
N GLY A 180 -7.49 0.30 2.59
CA GLY A 180 -8.39 -0.84 2.52
C GLY A 180 -7.96 -1.81 1.41
N HIS A 181 -7.90 -3.12 1.75
CA HIS A 181 -7.55 -4.19 0.80
C HIS A 181 -8.61 -5.30 0.80
#